data_3272486e993c7999c8fcb787a0dd572c
#
_entry.id   3272486e993c7999c8fcb787a0dd572c
#
_cell.length_a   1.000
_cell.length_b   1.000
_cell.length_c   1.000
_cell.angle_alpha   90.00
_cell.angle_beta   90.00
_cell.angle_gamma   90.00
#
_symmetry.space_group_name_H-M   'P 1'
#
loop_
_entity.id
_entity.type
_entity.pdbx_description
1 polymer ?
#
loop_
_entity_poly.entity_id
_entity_poly.type
_entity_poly.pdbx_seq_one_letter_code
_entity_poly.pdbx_strand_id
1 'polypeptide(L)'
;MSIVIGLTGGIASGKSTVTGMLRDINIPVIDADHIAKEVVEPGKEAYNKIVETFGRAILHENAEINRAALGEIVFYQEEERKKLNAIVHPAVRKEMLSQKERYIEEGYDAVVLDIPLLFESDLTHLVDKVVVVYVDEPVQLERLKSRNDLSTEDAYARIHAQLPLIQKVALADAVINNNGPVEETKQQLLSILALWLD
;
A
#
# COMPACT_ATOMS: atom_id res chain seq x y z
N MET A 1 -8.45 22.99 -6.89
CA MET A 1 -7.07 22.48 -6.72
C MET A 1 -7.22 21.05 -6.21
N SER A 2 -6.71 20.08 -6.93
CA SER A 2 -6.89 18.67 -6.54
C SER A 2 -6.15 18.37 -5.24
N ILE A 3 -6.78 17.64 -4.31
CA ILE A 3 -6.16 17.18 -3.08
C ILE A 3 -5.59 15.76 -3.26
N VAL A 4 -4.39 15.52 -2.76
CA VAL A 4 -3.76 14.19 -2.75
C VAL A 4 -3.86 13.57 -1.36
N ILE A 5 -4.57 12.46 -1.25
CA ILE A 5 -4.84 11.79 0.02
C ILE A 5 -4.02 10.50 0.10
N GLY A 6 -3.20 10.37 1.12
CA GLY A 6 -2.55 9.10 1.47
C GLY A 6 -3.49 8.22 2.29
N LEU A 7 -3.85 7.06 1.76
CA LEU A 7 -4.62 6.05 2.48
C LEU A 7 -3.66 4.97 3.01
N THR A 8 -3.66 4.77 4.31
CA THR A 8 -2.83 3.75 4.95
C THR A 8 -3.60 3.03 6.07
N GLY A 9 -2.98 2.06 6.67
CA GLY A 9 -3.54 1.26 7.76
C GLY A 9 -2.60 0.11 8.11
N GLY A 10 -3.02 -0.76 9.02
CA GLY A 10 -2.29 -1.99 9.32
C GLY A 10 -2.78 -3.18 8.50
N ILE A 11 -2.02 -4.26 8.53
CA ILE A 11 -2.46 -5.54 7.98
C ILE A 11 -3.84 -5.89 8.58
N ALA A 12 -4.77 -6.34 7.76
CA ALA A 12 -6.15 -6.69 8.15
C ALA A 12 -7.00 -5.55 8.80
N SER A 13 -6.59 -4.27 8.69
CA SER A 13 -7.41 -3.14 9.16
C SER A 13 -8.66 -2.89 8.32
N GLY A 14 -8.75 -3.46 7.12
CA GLY A 14 -9.86 -3.25 6.19
C GLY A 14 -9.64 -2.08 5.22
N LYS A 15 -8.41 -1.65 5.00
CA LYS A 15 -8.04 -0.61 4.04
C LYS A 15 -8.61 -0.88 2.64
N SER A 16 -8.60 -2.13 2.17
CA SER A 16 -9.17 -2.53 0.88
C SER A 16 -10.68 -2.29 0.77
N THR A 17 -11.42 -2.36 1.87
CA THR A 17 -12.85 -1.99 1.92
C THR A 17 -13.03 -0.52 1.64
N VAL A 18 -12.22 0.34 2.28
CA VAL A 18 -12.24 1.79 2.06
C VAL A 18 -11.81 2.13 0.63
N THR A 19 -10.78 1.44 0.10
CA THR A 19 -10.34 1.55 -1.30
C THR A 19 -11.48 1.22 -2.28
N GLY A 20 -12.27 0.17 -2.00
CA GLY A 20 -13.47 -0.15 -2.78
C GLY A 20 -14.50 0.97 -2.76
N MET A 21 -14.82 1.51 -1.57
CA MET A 21 -15.78 2.61 -1.41
C MET A 21 -15.37 3.88 -2.16
N LEU A 22 -14.06 4.20 -2.18
CA LEU A 22 -13.54 5.35 -2.93
C LEU A 22 -13.76 5.17 -4.44
N ARG A 23 -13.50 3.98 -4.97
CA ARG A 23 -13.72 3.64 -6.39
C ARG A 23 -15.21 3.71 -6.76
N ASP A 24 -16.10 3.26 -5.87
CA ASP A 24 -17.56 3.28 -6.09
C ASP A 24 -18.11 4.71 -6.23
N ILE A 25 -17.42 5.71 -5.67
CA ILE A 25 -17.77 7.14 -5.80
C ILE A 25 -16.87 7.88 -6.78
N ASN A 26 -16.19 7.14 -7.69
CA ASN A 26 -15.32 7.66 -8.75
C ASN A 26 -14.13 8.51 -8.27
N ILE A 27 -13.59 8.26 -7.09
CA ILE A 27 -12.31 8.83 -6.66
C ILE A 27 -11.19 7.89 -7.12
N PRO A 28 -10.22 8.37 -7.92
CA PRO A 28 -9.08 7.58 -8.36
C PRO A 28 -8.25 7.08 -7.18
N VAL A 29 -7.95 5.78 -7.17
CA VAL A 29 -7.07 5.17 -6.17
C VAL A 29 -5.89 4.51 -6.87
N ILE A 30 -4.71 5.01 -6.58
CA ILE A 30 -3.41 4.53 -7.05
C ILE A 30 -2.85 3.58 -6.00
N ASP A 31 -2.82 2.29 -6.32
CA ASP A 31 -2.41 1.22 -5.41
C ASP A 31 -0.91 0.93 -5.58
N ALA A 32 -0.11 1.28 -4.56
CA ALA A 32 1.33 1.09 -4.57
C ALA A 32 1.76 -0.39 -4.64
N ASP A 33 0.99 -1.31 -4.04
CA ASP A 33 1.26 -2.75 -4.10
C ASP A 33 0.98 -3.31 -5.50
N HIS A 34 -0.04 -2.79 -6.19
CA HIS A 34 -0.33 -3.14 -7.57
C HIS A 34 0.78 -2.65 -8.50
N ILE A 35 1.17 -1.39 -8.39
CA ILE A 35 2.27 -0.80 -9.15
C ILE A 35 3.59 -1.57 -8.93
N ALA A 36 3.88 -1.97 -7.68
CA ALA A 36 5.07 -2.75 -7.38
C ALA A 36 5.13 -4.12 -8.10
N LYS A 37 3.97 -4.65 -8.49
CA LYS A 37 3.89 -5.85 -9.33
C LYS A 37 4.06 -5.55 -10.80
N GLU A 38 3.49 -4.44 -11.27
CA GLU A 38 3.52 -4.04 -12.68
C GLU A 38 4.92 -3.57 -13.13
N VAL A 39 5.62 -2.77 -12.31
CA VAL A 39 6.93 -2.22 -12.69
C VAL A 39 8.02 -3.28 -12.87
N VAL A 40 7.79 -4.49 -12.37
CA VAL A 40 8.72 -5.63 -12.50
C VAL A 40 8.26 -6.66 -13.52
N GLU A 41 7.26 -6.35 -14.36
CA GLU A 41 6.83 -7.20 -15.46
C GLU A 41 7.87 -7.21 -16.61
N PRO A 42 7.95 -8.29 -17.38
CA PRO A 42 8.85 -8.38 -18.53
C PRO A 42 8.74 -7.17 -19.46
N GLY A 43 9.90 -6.61 -19.82
CA GLY A 43 9.98 -5.43 -20.69
C GLY A 43 9.99 -4.08 -19.95
N LYS A 44 9.71 -4.03 -18.67
CA LYS A 44 9.84 -2.83 -17.87
C LYS A 44 11.30 -2.55 -17.48
N GLU A 45 11.63 -1.27 -17.23
CA GLU A 45 12.98 -0.86 -16.86
C GLU A 45 13.47 -1.53 -15.56
N ALA A 46 12.61 -1.58 -14.53
CA ALA A 46 12.96 -2.21 -13.26
C ALA A 46 13.16 -3.73 -13.40
N TYR A 47 12.34 -4.40 -14.23
CA TYR A 47 12.55 -5.81 -14.57
C TYR A 47 13.96 -6.06 -15.13
N ASN A 48 14.38 -5.27 -16.13
CA ASN A 48 15.69 -5.44 -16.76
C ASN A 48 16.83 -5.26 -15.75
N LYS A 49 16.74 -4.25 -14.88
CA LYS A 49 17.71 -4.00 -13.81
C LYS A 49 17.77 -5.13 -12.79
N ILE A 50 16.62 -5.73 -12.45
CA ILE A 50 16.54 -6.88 -11.53
C ILE A 50 17.25 -8.09 -12.17
N VAL A 51 16.95 -8.38 -13.44
CA VAL A 51 17.59 -9.51 -14.15
C VAL A 51 19.09 -9.29 -14.32
N GLU A 52 19.54 -8.08 -14.58
CA GLU A 52 20.96 -7.72 -14.62
C GLU A 52 21.65 -7.92 -13.27
N THR A 53 20.98 -7.55 -12.18
CA THR A 53 21.55 -7.61 -10.81
C THR A 53 21.57 -9.03 -10.25
N PHE A 54 20.49 -9.80 -10.43
CA PHE A 54 20.30 -11.12 -9.78
C PHE A 54 20.49 -12.30 -10.73
N GLY A 55 20.67 -12.02 -12.03
CA GLY A 55 20.85 -13.04 -13.04
C GLY A 55 19.55 -13.72 -13.50
N ARG A 56 19.66 -14.57 -14.53
CA ARG A 56 18.50 -15.26 -15.12
C ARG A 56 17.95 -16.40 -14.28
N ALA A 57 18.69 -16.86 -13.27
CA ALA A 57 18.24 -17.94 -12.38
C ALA A 57 16.98 -17.60 -11.57
N ILE A 58 16.64 -16.30 -11.46
CA ILE A 58 15.43 -15.82 -10.81
C ILE A 58 14.20 -15.76 -11.75
N LEU A 59 14.28 -16.30 -12.96
CA LEU A 59 13.20 -16.26 -13.94
C LEU A 59 12.52 -17.62 -14.09
N HIS A 60 11.22 -17.59 -14.37
CA HIS A 60 10.50 -18.72 -14.91
C HIS A 60 10.79 -18.92 -16.40
N GLU A 61 10.37 -20.05 -16.98
CA GLU A 61 10.52 -20.34 -18.42
C GLU A 61 9.82 -19.30 -19.32
N ASN A 62 8.73 -18.69 -18.83
CA ASN A 62 8.00 -17.62 -19.52
C ASN A 62 8.66 -16.24 -19.36
N ALA A 63 9.86 -16.16 -18.83
CA ALA A 63 10.64 -14.95 -18.54
C ALA A 63 10.05 -14.04 -17.43
N GLU A 64 8.99 -14.43 -16.74
CA GLU A 64 8.54 -13.70 -15.55
C GLU A 64 9.45 -13.95 -14.35
N ILE A 65 9.51 -12.96 -13.42
CA ILE A 65 10.29 -13.12 -12.18
C ILE A 65 9.66 -14.21 -11.30
N ASN A 66 10.43 -15.23 -10.99
CA ASN A 66 10.12 -16.21 -9.96
C ASN A 66 10.29 -15.56 -8.58
N ARG A 67 9.17 -15.04 -8.04
CA ARG A 67 9.15 -14.33 -6.76
C ARG A 67 9.65 -15.18 -5.60
N ALA A 68 9.45 -16.50 -5.64
CA ALA A 68 9.97 -17.41 -4.62
C ALA A 68 11.48 -17.47 -4.66
N ALA A 69 12.06 -17.71 -5.84
CA ALA A 69 13.53 -17.78 -6.01
C ALA A 69 14.21 -16.44 -5.67
N LEU A 70 13.66 -15.31 -6.12
CA LEU A 70 14.17 -13.99 -5.73
C LEU A 70 13.99 -13.74 -4.22
N GLY A 71 12.86 -14.16 -3.67
CA GLY A 71 12.54 -14.06 -2.24
C GLY A 71 13.57 -14.79 -1.38
N GLU A 72 13.96 -16.01 -1.73
CA GLU A 72 14.99 -16.76 -1.02
C GLU A 72 16.33 -16.01 -0.95
N ILE A 73 16.73 -15.34 -2.04
CA ILE A 73 17.97 -14.55 -2.07
C ILE A 73 17.85 -13.36 -1.10
N VAL A 74 16.80 -12.57 -1.22
CA VAL A 74 16.69 -11.30 -0.49
C VAL A 74 16.23 -11.46 0.95
N PHE A 75 15.61 -12.59 1.31
CA PHE A 75 15.15 -12.84 2.67
C PHE A 75 16.30 -13.04 3.65
N TYR A 76 17.33 -13.79 3.23
CA TYR A 76 18.48 -14.11 4.09
C TYR A 76 19.65 -13.15 3.94
N GLN A 77 19.67 -12.30 2.90
CA GLN A 77 20.79 -11.42 2.58
C GLN A 77 20.32 -9.95 2.55
N GLU A 78 20.62 -9.21 3.62
CA GLU A 78 20.20 -7.81 3.75
C GLU A 78 20.72 -6.92 2.63
N GLU A 79 21.97 -7.13 2.17
CA GLU A 79 22.54 -6.34 1.09
C GLU A 79 21.83 -6.60 -0.26
N GLU A 80 21.43 -7.85 -0.53
CA GLU A 80 20.65 -8.16 -1.74
C GLU A 80 19.24 -7.57 -1.68
N ARG A 81 18.62 -7.56 -0.50
CA ARG A 81 17.35 -6.87 -0.27
C ARG A 81 17.47 -5.37 -0.50
N LYS A 82 18.57 -4.73 -0.06
CA LYS A 82 18.83 -3.31 -0.32
C LYS A 82 18.97 -3.04 -1.82
N LYS A 83 19.68 -3.89 -2.57
CA LYS A 83 19.81 -3.77 -4.02
C LYS A 83 18.46 -3.85 -4.71
N LEU A 84 17.63 -4.85 -4.37
CA LEU A 84 16.28 -4.98 -4.92
C LEU A 84 15.44 -3.75 -4.64
N ASN A 85 15.43 -3.28 -3.40
CA ASN A 85 14.68 -2.09 -2.99
C ASN A 85 15.17 -0.83 -3.71
N ALA A 86 16.47 -0.68 -3.93
CA ALA A 86 17.04 0.44 -4.69
C ALA A 86 16.60 0.47 -6.16
N ILE A 87 16.19 -0.65 -6.73
CA ILE A 87 15.62 -0.75 -8.08
C ILE A 87 14.11 -0.51 -8.06
N VAL A 88 13.40 -1.22 -7.17
CA VAL A 88 11.93 -1.25 -7.17
C VAL A 88 11.31 0.03 -6.63
N HIS A 89 11.80 0.57 -5.49
CA HIS A 89 11.17 1.73 -4.86
C HIS A 89 11.15 2.98 -5.75
N PRO A 90 12.25 3.36 -6.46
CA PRO A 90 12.20 4.49 -7.39
C PRO A 90 11.24 4.26 -8.56
N ALA A 91 11.17 3.03 -9.08
CA ALA A 91 10.28 2.70 -10.19
C ALA A 91 8.81 2.81 -9.77
N VAL A 92 8.44 2.28 -8.60
CA VAL A 92 7.09 2.41 -8.02
C VAL A 92 6.74 3.87 -7.79
N ARG A 93 7.64 4.64 -7.18
CA ARG A 93 7.41 6.07 -6.92
C ARG A 93 7.21 6.87 -8.20
N LYS A 94 8.03 6.62 -9.21
CA LYS A 94 7.92 7.28 -10.51
C LYS A 94 6.56 7.01 -11.16
N GLU A 95 6.14 5.75 -11.19
CA GLU A 95 4.85 5.35 -11.79
C GLU A 95 3.67 5.93 -10.99
N MET A 96 3.72 5.85 -9.68
CA MET A 96 2.69 6.39 -8.79
C MET A 96 2.51 7.91 -8.98
N LEU A 97 3.62 8.65 -9.08
CA LEU A 97 3.58 10.10 -9.35
C LEU A 97 3.05 10.40 -10.75
N SER A 98 3.43 9.63 -11.76
CA SER A 98 2.92 9.77 -13.12
C SER A 98 1.41 9.56 -13.20
N GLN A 99 0.88 8.52 -12.53
CA GLN A 99 -0.56 8.29 -12.45
C GLN A 99 -1.29 9.40 -11.69
N LYS A 100 -0.71 9.89 -10.60
CA LYS A 100 -1.24 11.02 -9.83
C LYS A 100 -1.37 12.27 -10.71
N GLU A 101 -0.31 12.65 -11.42
CA GLU A 101 -0.30 13.82 -12.29
C GLU A 101 -1.36 13.69 -13.38
N ARG A 102 -1.49 12.53 -14.02
CA ARG A 102 -2.52 12.27 -15.03
C ARG A 102 -3.93 12.49 -14.48
N TYR A 103 -4.27 11.97 -13.29
CA TYR A 103 -5.61 12.16 -12.72
C TYR A 103 -5.86 13.62 -12.33
N ILE A 104 -4.85 14.35 -11.88
CA ILE A 104 -4.96 15.79 -11.63
C ILE A 104 -5.23 16.57 -12.94
N GLU A 105 -4.53 16.23 -14.01
CA GLU A 105 -4.74 16.82 -15.35
C GLU A 105 -6.11 16.46 -15.94
N GLU A 106 -6.64 15.28 -15.66
CA GLU A 106 -7.99 14.85 -16.03
C GLU A 106 -9.09 15.58 -15.24
N GLY A 107 -8.72 16.39 -14.22
CA GLY A 107 -9.63 17.26 -13.48
C GLY A 107 -10.33 16.62 -12.28
N TYR A 108 -9.79 15.55 -11.73
CA TYR A 108 -10.32 14.99 -10.48
C TYR A 108 -10.02 15.90 -9.29
N ASP A 109 -11.02 16.13 -8.43
CA ASP A 109 -10.88 16.97 -7.22
C ASP A 109 -10.04 16.30 -6.13
N ALA A 110 -9.99 14.97 -6.11
CA ALA A 110 -9.18 14.18 -5.21
C ALA A 110 -8.51 13.00 -5.92
N VAL A 111 -7.28 12.67 -5.50
CA VAL A 111 -6.56 11.45 -5.89
C VAL A 111 -6.05 10.76 -4.64
N VAL A 112 -6.28 9.45 -4.51
CA VAL A 112 -5.83 8.69 -3.35
C VAL A 112 -4.60 7.85 -3.70
N LEU A 113 -3.54 7.98 -2.92
CA LEU A 113 -2.38 7.08 -2.92
C LEU A 113 -2.58 6.02 -1.84
N ASP A 114 -2.89 4.81 -2.24
CA ASP A 114 -3.06 3.66 -1.34
C ASP A 114 -1.68 3.03 -1.04
N ILE A 115 -1.10 3.40 0.10
CA ILE A 115 0.26 3.01 0.50
C ILE A 115 0.23 2.35 1.88
N PRO A 116 0.32 1.01 1.99
CA PRO A 116 0.26 0.30 3.27
C PRO A 116 1.31 0.73 4.29
N LEU A 117 2.53 0.99 3.81
CA LEU A 117 3.68 1.38 4.63
C LEU A 117 4.05 2.86 4.43
N LEU A 118 3.05 3.75 4.40
CA LEU A 118 3.22 5.18 4.13
C LEU A 118 4.20 5.86 5.10
N PHE A 119 4.04 5.60 6.38
CA PHE A 119 4.89 6.17 7.43
C PHE A 119 6.25 5.48 7.51
N GLU A 120 6.27 4.16 7.46
CA GLU A 120 7.48 3.35 7.53
C GLU A 120 8.45 3.62 6.35
N SER A 121 7.91 4.03 5.22
CA SER A 121 8.68 4.36 4.00
C SER A 121 8.96 5.84 3.83
N ASP A 122 8.59 6.68 4.82
CA ASP A 122 8.76 8.14 4.80
C ASP A 122 8.17 8.81 3.52
N LEU A 123 6.96 8.37 3.15
CA LEU A 123 6.28 8.83 1.92
C LEU A 123 5.18 9.88 2.17
N THR A 124 5.04 10.37 3.39
CA THR A 124 4.04 11.39 3.75
C THR A 124 4.20 12.70 2.96
N HIS A 125 5.43 13.00 2.53
CA HIS A 125 5.72 14.16 1.69
C HIS A 125 5.11 14.11 0.27
N LEU A 126 4.53 12.99 -0.14
CA LEU A 126 3.88 12.80 -1.45
C LEU A 126 2.39 13.16 -1.44
N VAL A 127 1.82 13.44 -0.26
CA VAL A 127 0.38 13.64 -0.05
C VAL A 127 0.11 14.91 0.75
N ASP A 128 -1.07 15.48 0.56
CA ASP A 128 -1.52 16.67 1.28
C ASP A 128 -2.18 16.32 2.60
N LYS A 129 -2.86 15.16 2.67
CA LYS A 129 -3.59 14.64 3.82
C LYS A 129 -3.40 13.15 3.97
N VAL A 130 -3.43 12.66 5.20
CA VAL A 130 -3.30 11.23 5.51
C VAL A 130 -4.55 10.72 6.22
N VAL A 131 -5.15 9.66 5.67
CA VAL A 131 -6.22 8.87 6.29
C VAL A 131 -5.67 7.53 6.76
N VAL A 132 -5.87 7.22 8.03
CA VAL A 132 -5.55 5.90 8.60
C VAL A 132 -6.82 5.10 8.80
N VAL A 133 -6.86 3.89 8.23
CA VAL A 133 -7.90 2.90 8.55
C VAL A 133 -7.48 2.12 9.78
N TYR A 134 -8.24 2.31 10.86
CA TYR A 134 -7.94 1.78 12.19
C TYR A 134 -8.91 0.66 12.59
N VAL A 135 -8.37 -0.32 13.26
CA VAL A 135 -9.12 -1.31 14.07
C VAL A 135 -8.34 -1.59 15.35
N ASP A 136 -9.02 -2.07 16.37
CA ASP A 136 -8.40 -2.57 17.59
C ASP A 136 -7.56 -3.84 17.31
N GLU A 137 -6.45 -4.01 18.01
CA GLU A 137 -5.54 -5.12 17.78
C GLU A 137 -6.21 -6.51 17.90
N PRO A 138 -7.12 -6.78 18.85
CA PRO A 138 -7.84 -8.05 18.88
C PRO A 138 -8.68 -8.30 17.61
N VAL A 139 -9.32 -7.27 17.06
CA VAL A 139 -10.09 -7.36 15.82
C VAL A 139 -9.15 -7.60 14.63
N GLN A 140 -8.02 -6.90 14.60
CA GLN A 140 -6.98 -7.08 13.60
C GLN A 140 -6.46 -8.52 13.58
N LEU A 141 -6.15 -9.07 14.77
CA LEU A 141 -5.67 -10.42 14.95
C LEU A 141 -6.67 -11.46 14.43
N GLU A 142 -7.93 -11.37 14.84
CA GLU A 142 -8.97 -12.32 14.41
C GLU A 142 -9.22 -12.25 12.90
N ARG A 143 -9.27 -11.05 12.32
CA ARG A 143 -9.41 -10.88 10.87
C ARG A 143 -8.23 -11.47 10.10
N LEU A 144 -7.01 -11.26 10.59
CA LEU A 144 -5.80 -11.77 9.95
C LEU A 144 -5.71 -13.30 10.01
N LYS A 145 -6.02 -13.89 11.17
CA LYS A 145 -6.08 -15.34 11.35
C LYS A 145 -7.10 -15.98 10.42
N SER A 146 -8.33 -15.45 10.42
CA SER A 146 -9.44 -15.98 9.58
C SER A 146 -9.15 -15.87 8.09
N ARG A 147 -8.50 -14.79 7.65
CA ARG A 147 -8.20 -14.56 6.24
C ARG A 147 -7.10 -15.46 5.70
N ASN A 148 -6.09 -15.75 6.51
CA ASN A 148 -4.85 -16.40 6.06
C ASN A 148 -4.57 -17.76 6.70
N ASP A 149 -5.51 -18.27 7.51
CA ASP A 149 -5.36 -19.53 8.27
C ASP A 149 -4.05 -19.60 9.06
N LEU A 150 -3.77 -18.52 9.83
CA LEU A 150 -2.53 -18.37 10.58
C LEU A 150 -2.67 -18.80 12.04
N SER A 151 -1.56 -19.26 12.63
CA SER A 151 -1.43 -19.35 14.08
C SER A 151 -1.51 -17.97 14.73
N THR A 152 -1.79 -17.91 16.00
CA THR A 152 -1.81 -16.65 16.76
C THR A 152 -0.42 -15.99 16.75
N GLU A 153 0.64 -16.79 16.91
CA GLU A 153 2.03 -16.36 16.90
C GLU A 153 2.43 -15.74 15.56
N ASP A 154 2.09 -16.42 14.44
CA ASP A 154 2.41 -15.93 13.09
C ASP A 154 1.62 -14.66 12.76
N ALA A 155 0.37 -14.57 13.21
CA ALA A 155 -0.44 -13.39 13.01
C ALA A 155 0.13 -12.18 13.79
N TYR A 156 0.51 -12.35 15.06
CA TYR A 156 1.19 -11.32 15.83
C TYR A 156 2.52 -10.91 15.22
N ALA A 157 3.34 -11.86 14.76
CA ALA A 157 4.60 -11.55 14.10
C ALA A 157 4.40 -10.62 12.89
N ARG A 158 3.32 -10.82 12.10
CA ARG A 158 3.00 -9.95 10.96
C ARG A 158 2.44 -8.59 11.39
N ILE A 159 1.63 -8.53 12.44
CA ILE A 159 1.11 -7.27 12.98
C ILE A 159 2.26 -6.41 13.52
N HIS A 160 3.15 -7.01 14.32
CA HIS A 160 4.26 -6.31 14.96
C HIS A 160 5.44 -6.01 14.02
N ALA A 161 5.44 -6.55 12.79
CA ALA A 161 6.39 -6.17 11.76
C ALA A 161 6.09 -4.78 11.14
N GLN A 162 4.92 -4.21 11.45
CA GLN A 162 4.51 -2.87 11.02
C GLN A 162 4.52 -1.88 12.19
N LEU A 163 4.55 -0.59 11.87
CA LEU A 163 4.32 0.45 12.87
C LEU A 163 2.94 0.23 13.54
N PRO A 164 2.84 0.21 14.88
CA PRO A 164 1.56 0.04 15.57
C PRO A 164 0.50 1.01 15.08
N LEU A 165 -0.73 0.51 14.85
CA LEU A 165 -1.83 1.32 14.31
C LEU A 165 -2.11 2.57 15.15
N ILE A 166 -1.98 2.47 16.48
CA ILE A 166 -2.18 3.62 17.35
C ILE A 166 -1.15 4.73 17.12
N GLN A 167 0.07 4.39 16.72
CA GLN A 167 1.08 5.38 16.36
C GLN A 167 0.77 6.00 14.99
N LYS A 168 0.29 5.22 14.02
CA LYS A 168 -0.19 5.74 12.74
C LYS A 168 -1.36 6.72 12.93
N VAL A 169 -2.30 6.39 13.84
CA VAL A 169 -3.42 7.27 14.21
C VAL A 169 -2.93 8.64 14.71
N ALA A 170 -1.89 8.66 15.54
CA ALA A 170 -1.34 9.91 16.07
C ALA A 170 -0.68 10.80 14.99
N LEU A 171 -0.35 10.25 13.83
CA LEU A 171 0.29 10.95 12.71
C LEU A 171 -0.69 11.28 11.57
N ALA A 172 -1.95 10.87 11.67
CA ALA A 172 -2.97 11.04 10.64
C ALA A 172 -3.68 12.37 10.72
N ASP A 173 -4.11 12.90 9.58
CA ASP A 173 -5.04 14.04 9.52
C ASP A 173 -6.49 13.60 9.80
N ALA A 174 -6.84 12.37 9.43
CA ALA A 174 -8.13 11.76 9.73
C ALA A 174 -8.02 10.25 9.95
N VAL A 175 -8.96 9.71 10.73
CA VAL A 175 -9.01 8.29 11.07
C VAL A 175 -10.37 7.73 10.72
N ILE A 176 -10.39 6.59 10.05
CA ILE A 176 -11.60 5.79 9.82
C ILE A 176 -11.54 4.60 10.76
N ASN A 177 -12.42 4.59 11.76
CA ASN A 177 -12.58 3.46 12.66
C ASN A 177 -13.39 2.36 11.97
N ASN A 178 -12.76 1.24 11.70
CA ASN A 178 -13.35 0.10 10.99
C ASN A 178 -13.61 -1.11 11.94
N ASN A 179 -13.84 -0.86 13.23
CA ASN A 179 -14.27 -1.90 14.18
C ASN A 179 -15.73 -2.31 13.99
N GLY A 180 -16.55 -1.36 13.58
CA GLY A 180 -18.00 -1.50 13.44
C GLY A 180 -18.46 -2.00 12.07
N PRO A 181 -19.76 -1.82 11.78
CA PRO A 181 -20.36 -2.16 10.49
C PRO A 181 -19.75 -1.37 9.32
N VAL A 182 -19.78 -1.95 8.13
CA VAL A 182 -19.27 -1.33 6.89
C VAL A 182 -19.94 0.00 6.61
N GLU A 183 -21.20 0.15 6.94
CA GLU A 183 -22.00 1.38 6.78
C GLU A 183 -21.43 2.56 7.58
N GLU A 184 -21.01 2.33 8.83
CA GLU A 184 -20.36 3.35 9.66
C GLU A 184 -19.01 3.75 9.09
N THR A 185 -18.23 2.79 8.57
CA THR A 185 -16.97 3.03 7.87
C THR A 185 -17.20 3.95 6.67
N LYS A 186 -18.26 3.69 5.89
CA LYS A 186 -18.63 4.50 4.72
C LYS A 186 -19.04 5.91 5.10
N GLN A 187 -19.84 6.07 6.17
CA GLN A 187 -20.26 7.38 6.64
C GLN A 187 -19.08 8.24 7.11
N GLN A 188 -18.12 7.63 7.82
CA GLN A 188 -16.90 8.33 8.23
C GLN A 188 -16.09 8.77 7.00
N LEU A 189 -15.90 7.89 6.00
CA LEU A 189 -15.20 8.24 4.77
C LEU A 189 -15.86 9.42 4.07
N LEU A 190 -17.18 9.39 3.87
CA LEU A 190 -17.92 10.47 3.20
C LEU A 190 -17.84 11.79 3.97
N SER A 191 -17.86 11.74 5.31
CA SER A 191 -17.71 12.95 6.16
C SER A 191 -16.33 13.57 6.03
N ILE A 192 -15.26 12.75 5.95
CA ILE A 192 -13.90 13.23 5.75
C ILE A 192 -13.76 13.89 4.37
N LEU A 193 -14.30 13.24 3.33
CA LEU A 193 -14.24 13.78 1.96
C LEU A 193 -15.02 15.09 1.83
N ALA A 194 -16.22 15.18 2.40
CA ALA A 194 -16.99 16.42 2.42
C ALA A 194 -16.24 17.58 3.08
N LEU A 195 -15.51 17.29 4.17
CA LEU A 195 -14.70 18.32 4.87
C LEU A 195 -13.51 18.81 4.04
N TRP A 196 -12.97 17.98 3.17
CA TRP A 196 -11.74 18.32 2.44
C TRP A 196 -11.97 18.76 0.99
N LEU A 197 -13.14 18.47 0.41
CA LEU A 197 -13.47 18.78 -0.98
C LEU A 197 -14.47 19.95 -1.15
N ASP A 198 -15.02 20.47 -0.04
CA ASP A 198 -15.81 21.71 -0.01
C ASP A 198 -14.88 22.95 0.05
#